data_cfb7156947ff119efdccf8652953cc51
#
_entry.id   cfb7156947ff119efdccf8652953cc51
#
_cell.length_a   1.000
_cell.length_b   1.000
_cell.length_c   1.000
_cell.angle_alpha   90.00
_cell.angle_beta   90.00
_cell.angle_gamma   90.00
#
_symmetry.space_group_name_H-M   'P 1'
#
loop_
_entity.id
_entity.type
_entity.pdbx_description
1 polymer ?
#
loop_
_entity_poly.entity_id
_entity_poly.type
_entity_poly.pdbx_seq_one_letter_code
_entity_poly.pdbx_strand_id
1 'polypeptide(L)'
;TYLAMAAAMGEGIKVRNVIYEHLESFIAKLQEMGVKMTIEEDMIEVHPSHDLKMTTVKTYPYPGFATDLQQPLTPLLLKAQGTGEIIDTIYAQRNKHIPELVRMGADASVEGNMIILNGPNQLHGAEVVASDLRAGACLVTAGLMAEGTTTIYNVEYILRGYDHIIEKLTALGADIQMLETEEQEGPFEVDQ
;
A
#
# COMPACT_ATOMS: atom_id res chain seq x y z
N THR A 1 -6.05 -4.92 1.05
CA THR A 1 -5.53 -3.58 1.37
C THR A 1 -5.59 -3.31 2.88
N TYR A 2 -6.76 -3.35 3.53
CA TYR A 2 -6.90 -3.03 4.95
C TYR A 2 -6.09 -3.95 5.87
N LEU A 3 -5.91 -5.22 5.55
CA LEU A 3 -5.02 -6.12 6.31
C LEU A 3 -3.56 -5.65 6.25
N ALA A 4 -3.09 -5.21 5.08
CA ALA A 4 -1.75 -4.66 4.93
C ALA A 4 -1.57 -3.35 5.70
N MET A 5 -2.55 -2.44 5.66
CA MET A 5 -2.56 -1.22 6.45
C MET A 5 -2.54 -1.52 7.95
N ALA A 6 -3.36 -2.46 8.40
CA ALA A 6 -3.42 -2.89 9.79
C ALA A 6 -2.08 -3.47 10.27
N ALA A 7 -1.42 -4.28 9.45
CA ALA A 7 -0.10 -4.83 9.75
C ALA A 7 1.00 -3.77 9.77
N ALA A 8 0.90 -2.75 8.90
CA ALA A 8 1.92 -1.70 8.78
C ALA A 8 1.91 -0.72 9.96
N MET A 9 0.75 -0.37 10.48
CA MET A 9 0.61 0.74 11.45
C MET A 9 -0.53 0.56 12.47
N GLY A 10 -1.28 -0.54 12.40
CA GLY A 10 -2.37 -0.78 13.35
C GLY A 10 -1.89 -1.23 14.71
N GLU A 11 -2.67 -0.93 15.72
CA GLU A 11 -2.46 -1.37 17.10
C GLU A 11 -3.58 -2.33 17.55
N GLY A 12 -3.87 -3.34 16.74
CA GLY A 12 -4.94 -4.29 16.98
C GLY A 12 -6.20 -3.93 16.19
N ILE A 13 -6.19 -4.16 14.88
CA ILE A 13 -7.29 -3.85 13.98
C ILE A 13 -8.03 -5.11 13.58
N LYS A 14 -9.36 -5.06 13.67
CA LYS A 14 -10.26 -6.13 13.20
C LYS A 14 -10.80 -5.78 11.82
N VAL A 15 -10.55 -6.65 10.86
CA VAL A 15 -11.11 -6.56 9.51
C VAL A 15 -12.22 -7.60 9.40
N ARG A 16 -13.45 -7.13 9.16
CA ARG A 16 -14.65 -7.97 9.06
C ARG A 16 -15.05 -8.20 7.61
N ASN A 17 -15.97 -9.14 7.41
CA ASN A 17 -16.45 -9.55 6.08
C ASN A 17 -15.32 -10.06 5.19
N VAL A 18 -14.40 -10.81 5.77
CA VAL A 18 -13.28 -11.44 5.08
C VAL A 18 -13.68 -12.83 4.62
N ILE A 19 -13.41 -13.11 3.35
CA ILE A 19 -13.51 -14.48 2.82
C ILE A 19 -12.09 -15.04 2.80
N TYR A 20 -11.75 -15.83 3.79
CA TYR A 20 -10.40 -16.37 4.01
C TYR A 20 -9.86 -17.10 2.78
N GLU A 21 -10.67 -17.94 2.17
CA GLU A 21 -10.30 -18.76 1.02
C GLU A 21 -9.82 -17.94 -0.18
N HIS A 22 -10.32 -16.71 -0.29
CA HIS A 22 -9.88 -15.81 -1.35
C HIS A 22 -8.53 -15.12 -1.06
N LEU A 23 -8.07 -15.18 0.19
CA LEU A 23 -6.90 -14.46 0.67
C LEU A 23 -5.80 -15.37 1.25
N GLU A 24 -5.90 -16.67 1.09
CA GLU A 24 -4.97 -17.64 1.69
C GLU A 24 -3.51 -17.31 1.35
N SER A 25 -3.18 -17.08 0.09
CA SER A 25 -1.81 -16.76 -0.34
C SER A 25 -1.31 -15.46 0.26
N PHE A 26 -2.19 -14.46 0.35
CA PHE A 26 -1.85 -13.17 0.93
C PHE A 26 -1.61 -13.27 2.43
N ILE A 27 -2.50 -13.96 3.14
CA ILE A 27 -2.39 -14.18 4.59
C ILE A 27 -1.14 -15.01 4.91
N ALA A 28 -0.86 -16.06 4.13
CA ALA A 28 0.36 -16.86 4.28
C ALA A 28 1.63 -15.98 4.14
N LYS A 29 1.62 -15.04 3.22
CA LYS A 29 2.74 -14.12 3.02
C LYS A 29 2.91 -13.16 4.21
N LEU A 30 1.81 -12.64 4.75
CA LEU A 30 1.84 -11.84 5.99
C LEU A 30 2.38 -12.64 7.17
N GLN A 31 1.97 -13.88 7.32
CA GLN A 31 2.46 -14.78 8.38
C GLN A 31 3.96 -15.08 8.22
N GLU A 32 4.42 -15.31 6.99
CA GLU A 32 5.84 -15.50 6.68
C GLU A 32 6.69 -14.30 7.10
N MET A 33 6.16 -13.09 6.95
CA MET A 33 6.82 -11.86 7.39
C MET A 33 6.84 -11.68 8.92
N GLY A 34 6.05 -12.44 9.66
CA GLY A 34 5.94 -12.35 11.11
C GLY A 34 4.73 -11.52 11.59
N VAL A 35 3.78 -11.23 10.73
CA VAL A 35 2.53 -10.57 11.14
C VAL A 35 1.70 -11.54 11.97
N LYS A 36 1.29 -11.10 13.15
CA LYS A 36 0.47 -11.88 14.08
C LYS A 36 -1.01 -11.60 13.84
N MET A 37 -1.78 -12.64 13.61
CA MET A 37 -3.21 -12.53 13.32
C MET A 37 -4.01 -13.59 14.07
N THR A 38 -5.24 -13.23 14.46
CA THR A 38 -6.27 -14.18 14.88
C THR A 38 -7.30 -14.27 13.77
N ILE A 39 -7.48 -15.47 13.21
CA ILE A 39 -8.36 -15.72 12.06
C ILE A 39 -9.62 -16.40 12.56
N GLU A 40 -10.78 -15.78 12.31
CA GLU A 40 -12.11 -16.29 12.57
C GLU A 40 -12.87 -16.46 11.25
N GLU A 41 -14.09 -16.96 11.28
CA GLU A 41 -14.85 -17.33 10.09
C GLU A 41 -15.00 -16.18 9.07
N ASP A 42 -15.32 -14.97 9.54
CA ASP A 42 -15.56 -13.79 8.71
C ASP A 42 -14.73 -12.58 9.13
N MET A 43 -13.78 -12.76 10.04
CA MET A 43 -13.00 -11.69 10.63
C MET A 43 -11.54 -12.08 10.81
N ILE A 44 -10.65 -11.14 10.57
CA ILE A 44 -9.24 -11.26 10.91
C ILE A 44 -8.85 -10.10 11.83
N GLU A 45 -8.35 -10.41 13.00
CA GLU A 45 -7.72 -9.44 13.89
C GLU A 45 -6.22 -9.44 13.63
N VAL A 46 -5.71 -8.29 13.22
CA VAL A 46 -4.27 -8.07 13.01
C VAL A 46 -3.70 -7.45 14.27
N HIS A 47 -2.81 -8.18 14.93
CA HIS A 47 -2.16 -7.71 16.15
C HIS A 47 -0.94 -6.84 15.83
N PRO A 48 -0.52 -5.95 16.75
CA PRO A 48 0.73 -5.23 16.61
C PRO A 48 1.88 -6.21 16.38
N SER A 49 2.66 -5.97 15.34
CA SER A 49 3.78 -6.83 14.98
C SER A 49 5.05 -6.00 14.84
N HIS A 50 6.11 -6.48 15.45
CA HIS A 50 7.44 -5.90 15.40
C HIS A 50 8.39 -6.90 14.73
N ASP A 51 9.57 -6.44 14.34
CA ASP A 51 10.61 -7.29 13.77
C ASP A 51 10.15 -8.09 12.54
N LEU A 52 9.41 -7.41 11.65
CA LEU A 52 8.97 -8.00 10.39
C LEU A 52 10.18 -8.37 9.52
N LYS A 53 10.08 -9.51 8.87
CA LYS A 53 11.12 -10.02 7.96
C LYS A 53 10.70 -9.81 6.52
N MET A 54 11.65 -9.34 5.71
CA MET A 54 11.45 -9.24 4.27
C MET A 54 11.18 -10.61 3.66
N THR A 55 10.36 -10.64 2.64
CA THR A 55 10.04 -11.83 1.85
C THR A 55 10.03 -11.49 0.37
N THR A 56 10.12 -12.52 -0.45
CA THR A 56 9.93 -12.40 -1.90
C THR A 56 8.49 -12.70 -2.26
N VAL A 57 7.90 -11.83 -3.06
CA VAL A 57 6.53 -11.95 -3.57
C VAL A 57 6.58 -12.22 -5.06
N LYS A 58 6.00 -13.33 -5.49
CA LYS A 58 5.82 -13.65 -6.90
C LYS A 58 4.34 -13.85 -7.19
N THR A 59 3.83 -13.08 -8.15
CA THR A 59 2.41 -13.15 -8.49
C THR A 59 2.12 -14.33 -9.40
N TYR A 60 0.97 -14.95 -9.20
CA TYR A 60 0.46 -16.05 -10.01
C TYR A 60 -1.06 -15.94 -10.14
N PRO A 61 -1.66 -16.55 -11.17
CA PRO A 61 -3.11 -16.73 -11.20
C PRO A 61 -3.62 -17.44 -9.94
N TYR A 62 -4.88 -17.17 -9.60
CA TYR A 62 -5.53 -17.83 -8.46
C TYR A 62 -5.31 -19.38 -8.53
N PRO A 63 -4.99 -20.07 -7.42
CA PRO A 63 -4.95 -19.58 -6.04
C PRO A 63 -3.60 -18.97 -5.60
N GLY A 64 -2.74 -18.60 -6.50
CA GLY A 64 -1.48 -17.94 -6.18
C GLY A 64 -1.66 -16.53 -5.65
N PHE A 65 -0.54 -15.84 -5.37
CA PHE A 65 -0.56 -14.46 -4.89
C PHE A 65 -1.07 -13.53 -5.99
N ALA A 66 -2.18 -12.83 -5.73
CA ALA A 66 -2.83 -11.97 -6.71
C ALA A 66 -1.99 -10.72 -7.04
N THR A 67 -1.84 -10.42 -8.33
CA THR A 67 -1.15 -9.20 -8.78
C THR A 67 -1.75 -7.92 -8.20
N ASP A 68 -3.04 -7.89 -7.94
CA ASP A 68 -3.74 -6.75 -7.36
C ASP A 68 -3.33 -6.44 -5.91
N LEU A 69 -2.69 -7.36 -5.23
CA LEU A 69 -2.28 -7.24 -3.84
C LEU A 69 -0.79 -6.88 -3.68
N GLN A 70 -0.01 -6.89 -4.77
CA GLN A 70 1.42 -6.60 -4.66
C GLN A 70 1.69 -5.14 -4.30
N GLN A 71 1.01 -4.18 -4.92
CA GLN A 71 1.18 -2.76 -4.61
C GLN A 71 0.69 -2.40 -3.20
N PRO A 72 -0.50 -2.83 -2.76
CA PRO A 72 -0.94 -2.60 -1.38
C PRO A 72 -0.03 -3.23 -0.31
N LEU A 73 0.69 -4.30 -0.63
CA LEU A 73 1.63 -4.93 0.29
C LEU A 73 2.98 -4.21 0.35
N THR A 74 3.36 -3.47 -0.67
CA THR A 74 4.70 -2.88 -0.79
C THR A 74 5.10 -2.01 0.40
N PRO A 75 4.25 -1.12 0.96
CA PRO A 75 4.62 -0.34 2.13
C PRO A 75 4.98 -1.18 3.35
N LEU A 76 4.29 -2.30 3.56
CA LEU A 76 4.61 -3.22 4.65
C LEU A 76 5.97 -3.89 4.42
N LEU A 77 6.28 -4.28 3.19
CA LEU A 77 7.59 -4.83 2.84
C LEU A 77 8.71 -3.82 3.12
N LEU A 78 8.50 -2.55 2.83
CA LEU A 78 9.48 -1.50 3.11
C LEU A 78 9.78 -1.33 4.61
N LYS A 79 8.89 -1.77 5.48
CA LYS A 79 9.07 -1.76 6.93
C LYS A 79 9.81 -3.00 7.44
N ALA A 80 9.88 -4.05 6.64
CA ALA A 80 10.49 -5.32 6.98
C ALA A 80 12.03 -5.28 6.85
N GLN A 81 12.71 -6.08 7.66
CA GLN A 81 14.16 -6.19 7.65
C GLN A 81 14.64 -7.17 6.59
N GLY A 82 15.61 -6.75 5.81
CA GLY A 82 16.28 -7.56 4.81
C GLY A 82 16.13 -7.03 3.38
N THR A 83 16.50 -7.87 2.44
CA THR A 83 16.30 -7.62 1.00
C THR A 83 15.28 -8.59 0.45
N GLY A 84 14.33 -8.10 -0.32
CA GLY A 84 13.31 -8.91 -0.98
C GLY A 84 13.00 -8.41 -2.37
N GLU A 85 12.20 -9.19 -3.08
CA GLU A 85 11.85 -8.95 -4.46
C GLU A 85 10.33 -9.07 -4.65
N ILE A 86 9.79 -8.25 -5.55
CA ILE A 86 8.45 -8.46 -6.09
C ILE A 86 8.62 -8.77 -7.56
N ILE A 87 8.14 -9.94 -7.99
CA ILE A 87 8.16 -10.38 -9.37
C ILE A 87 6.73 -10.51 -9.85
N ASP A 88 6.29 -9.57 -10.69
CA ASP A 88 4.94 -9.64 -11.24
C ASP A 88 4.95 -10.40 -12.56
N THR A 89 4.40 -11.61 -12.55
CA THR A 89 4.31 -12.48 -13.72
C THR A 89 3.05 -12.24 -14.55
N ILE A 90 2.11 -11.46 -14.02
CA ILE A 90 0.82 -11.16 -14.67
C ILE A 90 0.88 -9.81 -15.37
N TYR A 91 1.36 -8.78 -14.68
CA TYR A 91 1.53 -7.43 -15.20
C TYR A 91 2.96 -6.94 -14.92
N ALA A 92 3.89 -7.28 -15.80
CA ALA A 92 5.32 -7.02 -15.64
C ALA A 92 5.69 -5.53 -15.45
N GLN A 93 4.82 -4.62 -15.87
CA GLN A 93 5.04 -3.17 -15.76
C GLN A 93 4.25 -2.52 -14.63
N ARG A 94 3.70 -3.30 -13.70
CA ARG A 94 2.97 -2.78 -12.53
C ARG A 94 3.95 -2.31 -11.45
N ASN A 95 4.69 -1.24 -11.75
CA ASN A 95 5.76 -0.72 -10.89
C ASN A 95 5.75 0.82 -10.77
N LYS A 96 4.71 1.49 -11.23
CA LYS A 96 4.61 2.96 -11.22
C LYS A 96 4.56 3.57 -9.82
N HIS A 97 4.24 2.78 -8.80
CA HIS A 97 4.27 3.18 -7.39
C HIS A 97 5.70 3.33 -6.86
N ILE A 98 6.69 2.65 -7.45
CA ILE A 98 8.06 2.62 -6.93
C ILE A 98 8.75 3.98 -6.99
N PRO A 99 8.73 4.74 -8.10
CA PRO A 99 9.31 6.09 -8.10
C PRO A 99 8.70 7.02 -7.06
N GLU A 100 7.40 6.89 -6.81
CA GLU A 100 6.70 7.69 -5.80
C GLU A 100 7.16 7.32 -4.38
N LEU A 101 7.33 6.04 -4.08
CA LEU A 101 7.88 5.57 -2.81
C LEU A 101 9.33 5.99 -2.62
N VAL A 102 10.13 6.01 -3.68
CA VAL A 102 11.51 6.50 -3.63
C VAL A 102 11.56 7.98 -3.26
N ARG A 103 10.62 8.80 -3.73
CA ARG A 103 10.47 10.19 -3.28
C ARG A 103 10.21 10.31 -1.78
N MET A 104 9.58 9.31 -1.20
CA MET A 104 9.32 9.24 0.23
C MET A 104 10.48 8.64 1.04
N GLY A 105 11.59 8.32 0.40
CA GLY A 105 12.79 7.79 1.03
C GLY A 105 12.92 6.26 1.02
N ALA A 106 12.11 5.56 0.22
CA ALA A 106 12.22 4.11 0.08
C ALA A 106 13.49 3.70 -0.67
N ASP A 107 14.16 2.67 -0.18
CA ASP A 107 15.23 1.97 -0.89
C ASP A 107 14.61 0.88 -1.75
N ALA A 108 14.25 1.25 -2.96
CA ALA A 108 13.61 0.39 -3.93
C ALA A 108 14.09 0.70 -5.35
N SER A 109 14.18 -0.33 -6.18
CA SER A 109 14.55 -0.20 -7.58
C SER A 109 13.76 -1.17 -8.46
N VAL A 110 13.72 -0.90 -9.75
CA VAL A 110 13.05 -1.73 -10.75
C VAL A 110 14.07 -2.26 -11.74
N GLU A 111 14.11 -3.57 -11.91
CA GLU A 111 14.93 -4.25 -12.90
C GLU A 111 14.06 -5.21 -13.74
N GLY A 112 13.69 -4.77 -14.95
CA GLY A 112 12.77 -5.54 -15.80
C GLY A 112 11.38 -5.68 -15.16
N ASN A 113 10.95 -6.91 -14.90
CA ASN A 113 9.69 -7.23 -14.20
C ASN A 113 9.87 -7.43 -12.70
N MET A 114 11.03 -7.13 -12.17
CA MET A 114 11.39 -7.34 -10.77
C MET A 114 11.54 -6.01 -10.06
N ILE A 115 10.97 -5.92 -8.88
CA ILE A 115 11.15 -4.83 -7.94
C ILE A 115 12.05 -5.34 -6.82
N ILE A 116 13.14 -4.63 -6.53
CA ILE A 116 14.05 -4.96 -5.43
C ILE A 116 13.81 -3.98 -4.30
N LEU A 117 13.60 -4.51 -3.11
CA LEU A 117 13.31 -3.75 -1.89
C LEU A 117 14.35 -4.06 -0.82
N ASN A 118 14.87 -3.02 -0.20
CA ASN A 118 15.72 -3.14 0.99
C ASN A 118 15.02 -2.45 2.16
N GLY A 119 15.05 -3.05 3.32
CA GLY A 119 14.43 -2.49 4.52
C GLY A 119 15.18 -2.84 5.81
N PRO A 120 14.77 -2.24 6.92
CA PRO A 120 13.64 -1.32 7.06
C PRO A 120 13.91 0.09 6.53
N ASN A 121 12.85 0.77 6.10
CA ASN A 121 12.92 2.16 5.66
C ASN A 121 12.15 3.06 6.63
N GLN A 122 12.68 4.25 6.86
CA GLN A 122 11.96 5.34 7.49
C GLN A 122 11.48 6.30 6.40
N LEU A 123 10.19 6.24 6.09
CA LEU A 123 9.60 7.09 5.08
C LEU A 123 9.36 8.49 5.63
N HIS A 124 9.45 9.49 4.76
CA HIS A 124 9.14 10.87 5.07
C HIS A 124 8.07 11.41 4.12
N GLY A 125 7.36 12.46 4.56
CA GLY A 125 6.35 13.12 3.76
C GLY A 125 6.89 13.68 2.45
N ALA A 126 6.09 13.58 1.40
CA ALA A 126 6.40 14.08 0.07
C ALA A 126 5.11 14.36 -0.71
N GLU A 127 5.24 15.01 -1.85
CA GLU A 127 4.17 15.13 -2.84
C GLU A 127 4.31 13.97 -3.83
N VAL A 128 3.27 13.16 -3.93
CA VAL A 128 3.22 11.94 -4.75
C VAL A 128 1.94 11.85 -5.56
N VAL A 129 1.97 11.07 -6.63
CA VAL A 129 0.87 10.97 -7.59
C VAL A 129 0.40 9.51 -7.68
N ALA A 130 -0.89 9.30 -7.48
CA ALA A 130 -1.51 8.00 -7.70
C ALA A 130 -1.75 7.78 -9.19
N SER A 131 -1.12 6.76 -9.77
CA SER A 131 -1.28 6.40 -11.19
C SER A 131 -2.53 5.57 -11.46
N ASP A 132 -3.01 4.86 -10.46
CA ASP A 132 -4.18 3.98 -10.49
C ASP A 132 -4.68 3.69 -9.06
N LEU A 133 -5.75 2.90 -8.95
CA LEU A 133 -6.36 2.54 -7.68
C LEU A 133 -5.38 1.88 -6.71
N ARG A 134 -4.61 0.92 -7.17
CA ARG A 134 -3.73 0.09 -6.31
C ARG A 134 -2.47 0.84 -5.90
N ALA A 135 -1.90 1.62 -6.82
CA ALA A 135 -0.83 2.54 -6.50
C ALA A 135 -1.30 3.59 -5.48
N GLY A 136 -2.52 4.10 -5.64
CA GLY A 136 -3.14 5.01 -4.68
C GLY A 136 -3.26 4.41 -3.29
N ALA A 137 -3.76 3.20 -3.17
CA ALA A 137 -3.84 2.49 -1.88
C ALA A 137 -2.46 2.29 -1.24
N CYS A 138 -1.46 1.96 -2.04
CA CYS A 138 -0.07 1.88 -1.61
C CYS A 138 0.41 3.21 -1.02
N LEU A 139 0.17 4.32 -1.73
CA LEU A 139 0.62 5.65 -1.30
C LEU A 139 -0.12 6.16 -0.06
N VAL A 140 -1.40 5.85 0.11
CA VAL A 140 -2.13 6.15 1.35
C VAL A 140 -1.48 5.43 2.52
N THR A 141 -1.20 4.15 2.39
CA THR A 141 -0.53 3.38 3.44
C THR A 141 0.85 3.94 3.76
N ALA A 142 1.66 4.20 2.74
CA ALA A 142 2.99 4.77 2.89
C ALA A 142 2.95 6.16 3.54
N GLY A 143 2.00 7.01 3.14
CA GLY A 143 1.81 8.34 3.71
C GLY A 143 1.46 8.31 5.19
N LEU A 144 0.62 7.36 5.61
CA LEU A 144 0.27 7.17 7.02
C LEU A 144 1.43 6.60 7.85
N MET A 145 2.34 5.85 7.24
CA MET A 145 3.57 5.36 7.88
C MET A 145 4.66 6.42 7.98
N ALA A 146 4.66 7.40 7.08
CA ALA A 146 5.72 8.38 6.93
C ALA A 146 5.71 9.42 8.06
N GLU A 147 6.88 9.97 8.37
CA GLU A 147 6.99 11.16 9.18
C GLU A 147 6.72 12.41 8.34
N GLY A 148 6.00 13.38 8.92
CA GLY A 148 5.62 14.61 8.23
C GLY A 148 4.33 14.45 7.43
N THR A 149 4.11 15.33 6.47
CA THR A 149 2.89 15.38 5.67
C THR A 149 3.14 14.85 4.26
N THR A 150 2.31 13.92 3.83
CA THR A 150 2.29 13.42 2.45
C THR A 150 1.06 13.94 1.74
N THR A 151 1.25 14.54 0.57
CA THR A 151 0.16 14.98 -0.30
C THR A 151 0.07 14.04 -1.49
N ILE A 152 -1.12 13.46 -1.70
CA ILE A 152 -1.37 12.49 -2.77
C ILE A 152 -2.29 13.14 -3.79
N TYR A 153 -1.83 13.23 -5.04
CA TYR A 153 -2.61 13.74 -6.17
C TYR A 153 -3.29 12.60 -6.94
N ASN A 154 -4.31 12.92 -7.73
CA ASN A 154 -5.13 11.99 -8.51
C ASN A 154 -5.86 10.95 -7.64
N VAL A 155 -6.42 11.41 -6.54
CA VAL A 155 -7.06 10.53 -5.54
C VAL A 155 -8.44 10.00 -5.95
N GLU A 156 -9.01 10.48 -7.03
CA GLU A 156 -10.29 10.01 -7.55
C GLU A 156 -10.32 8.50 -7.79
N TYR A 157 -9.20 7.88 -8.15
CA TYR A 157 -9.08 6.41 -8.27
C TYR A 157 -9.33 5.73 -6.92
N ILE A 158 -8.77 6.29 -5.85
CA ILE A 158 -8.90 5.75 -4.50
C ILE A 158 -10.33 5.88 -4.01
N LEU A 159 -10.94 7.05 -4.22
CA LEU A 159 -12.30 7.36 -3.77
C LEU A 159 -13.36 6.50 -4.48
N ARG A 160 -13.12 6.12 -5.73
CA ARG A 160 -14.00 5.22 -6.48
C ARG A 160 -13.89 3.76 -6.06
N GLY A 161 -12.69 3.34 -5.65
CA GLY A 161 -12.40 1.94 -5.36
C GLY A 161 -12.53 1.53 -3.90
N TYR A 162 -12.48 2.50 -2.98
CA TYR A 162 -12.57 2.27 -1.53
C TYR A 162 -13.68 3.11 -0.92
N ASP A 163 -14.77 2.46 -0.61
CA ASP A 163 -15.93 3.11 -0.02
C ASP A 163 -15.60 3.75 1.33
N HIS A 164 -15.83 5.06 1.43
CA HIS A 164 -15.61 5.85 2.64
C HIS A 164 -14.24 5.68 3.30
N ILE A 165 -13.16 5.56 2.50
CA ILE A 165 -11.81 5.29 3.03
C ILE A 165 -11.34 6.36 4.02
N ILE A 166 -11.60 7.64 3.75
CA ILE A 166 -11.16 8.73 4.61
C ILE A 166 -11.87 8.68 5.97
N GLU A 167 -13.19 8.48 5.96
CA GLU A 167 -13.99 8.36 7.17
C GLU A 167 -13.60 7.13 7.98
N LYS A 168 -13.38 5.99 7.34
CA LYS A 168 -12.96 4.75 7.99
C LYS A 168 -11.58 4.89 8.65
N LEU A 169 -10.60 5.44 7.94
CA LEU A 169 -9.26 5.63 8.47
C LEU A 169 -9.23 6.68 9.58
N THR A 170 -9.97 7.77 9.43
CA THR A 170 -10.11 8.80 10.47
C THR A 170 -10.74 8.21 11.74
N ALA A 171 -11.76 7.38 11.62
CA ALA A 171 -12.38 6.71 12.76
C ALA A 171 -11.42 5.75 13.48
N LEU A 172 -10.43 5.22 12.78
CA LEU A 172 -9.37 4.38 13.36
C LEU A 172 -8.19 5.19 13.94
N GLY A 173 -8.25 6.52 13.87
CA GLY A 173 -7.23 7.40 14.43
C GLY A 173 -6.19 7.93 13.45
N ALA A 174 -6.36 7.70 12.15
CA ALA A 174 -5.49 8.27 11.14
C ALA A 174 -5.73 9.77 10.98
N ASP A 175 -4.65 10.52 10.82
CA ASP A 175 -4.69 11.93 10.46
C ASP A 175 -4.66 12.07 8.93
N ILE A 176 -5.84 12.08 8.34
CA ILE A 176 -6.04 12.11 6.90
C ILE A 176 -7.24 13.01 6.56
N GLN A 177 -7.09 13.83 5.53
CA GLN A 177 -8.15 14.73 5.08
C GLN A 177 -8.14 14.89 3.57
N MET A 178 -9.31 15.19 3.01
CA MET A 178 -9.46 15.58 1.63
C MET A 178 -9.19 17.07 1.48
N LEU A 179 -8.36 17.43 0.49
CA LEU A 179 -8.16 18.82 0.09
C LEU A 179 -8.83 19.03 -1.27
N GLU A 180 -9.64 20.08 -1.37
CA GLU A 180 -10.14 20.55 -2.65
C GLU A 180 -9.08 21.47 -3.26
N THR A 181 -8.60 21.13 -4.46
CA THR A 181 -7.81 22.07 -5.26
C THR A 181 -8.79 23.02 -5.95
N GLU A 182 -8.67 24.32 -5.68
CA GLU A 182 -9.29 25.31 -6.54
C GLU A 182 -8.66 25.16 -7.93
N GLU A 183 -9.46 24.79 -8.92
CA GLU A 183 -9.05 24.86 -10.32
C GLU A 183 -8.68 26.32 -10.59
N GLN A 184 -7.40 26.62 -10.73
CA GLN A 184 -6.99 27.86 -11.33
C GLN A 184 -7.38 27.77 -12.81
N GLU A 185 -8.55 28.28 -13.15
CA GLU A 185 -8.89 28.70 -14.50
C GLU A 185 -7.94 29.84 -14.86
N GLY A 186 -6.76 29.49 -15.33
CA GLY A 186 -5.90 30.46 -16.01
C GLY A 186 -6.53 30.74 -17.37
N PRO A 187 -6.65 32.02 -17.79
CA PRO A 187 -7.15 32.35 -19.11
C PRO A 187 -6.21 31.77 -20.16
N PHE A 188 -6.71 30.88 -21.01
CA PHE A 188 -6.06 30.58 -22.29
C PHE A 188 -6.24 31.80 -23.19
N GLU A 189 -5.26 32.70 -23.22
CA GLU A 189 -5.14 33.65 -24.32
C GLU A 189 -4.58 32.89 -25.52
N VAL A 190 -5.41 32.75 -26.52
CA VAL A 190 -4.98 32.33 -27.85
C VAL A 190 -4.76 33.61 -28.63
N ASP A 191 -3.50 34.06 -28.70
CA ASP A 191 -3.11 35.13 -29.65
C ASP A 191 -3.17 34.61 -31.07
N GLN A 192 -3.81 35.39 -31.94
CA GLN A 192 -4.01 35.11 -33.35
C GLN A 192 -2.72 35.35 -34.17
#